data_ada42f911c8db8fad6ddae04eaae364d
#
_entry.id   ada42f911c8db8fad6ddae04eaae364d
#
_cell.length_a   1.000
_cell.length_b   1.000
_cell.length_c   1.000
_cell.angle_alpha   90.00
_cell.angle_beta   90.00
_cell.angle_gamma   90.00
#
_symmetry.space_group_name_H-M   'P 1'
#
loop_
_entity.id
_entity.type
_entity.pdbx_description
1 polymer ?
#
loop_
_entity_poly.entity_id
_entity_poly.type
_entity_poly.pdbx_seq_one_letter_code
_entity_poly.pdbx_strand_id
1 'polypeptide(L)'
;RPHNGQLKTAKRVEEFLQDSQLINQDKQHVQDPYSFRCVPQVHGATKDTIKFVTNTFLTEINSVTDNPNIFVEKDQIISGGNFHGQPLALTLDFLAIAMAELGNISERRTYQLVSGHRHLPPFLVSKPGLNSGFMIPQYTAASIVSQNKQYATPSSVDSIESSNGQEDHVSMGANGATKCKKVVDNIETILAIELFTASQGLSFGKATSSPF
;
A
#
# COMPACT_ATOMS: atom_id res chain seq x y z
N ARG A 1 -13.22 -2.67 16.37
CA ARG A 1 -13.16 -1.21 16.27
C ARG A 1 -13.86 -0.78 14.97
N PRO A 2 -14.74 0.22 14.99
CA PRO A 2 -15.61 0.56 13.85
C PRO A 2 -14.95 1.48 12.80
N HIS A 3 -13.69 1.23 12.46
CA HIS A 3 -13.06 1.89 11.32
C HIS A 3 -13.65 1.33 10.03
N ASN A 4 -14.05 2.19 9.10
CA ASN A 4 -14.74 1.79 7.87
C ASN A 4 -13.91 0.83 7.01
N GLY A 5 -12.63 1.11 6.83
CA GLY A 5 -11.73 0.25 6.06
C GLY A 5 -11.55 -1.12 6.73
N GLN A 6 -11.47 -1.17 8.07
CA GLN A 6 -11.37 -2.43 8.81
C GLN A 6 -12.63 -3.29 8.63
N LEU A 7 -13.83 -2.70 8.79
CA LEU A 7 -15.10 -3.41 8.61
C LEU A 7 -15.26 -3.94 7.18
N LYS A 8 -14.95 -3.11 6.16
CA LYS A 8 -14.99 -3.53 4.75
C LYS A 8 -14.00 -4.67 4.47
N THR A 9 -12.81 -4.61 5.05
CA THR A 9 -11.79 -5.65 4.85
C THR A 9 -12.21 -6.95 5.53
N ALA A 10 -12.71 -6.90 6.78
CA ALA A 10 -13.18 -8.07 7.48
C ALA A 10 -14.30 -8.78 6.72
N LYS A 11 -15.30 -8.01 6.26
CA LYS A 11 -16.40 -8.55 5.43
C LYS A 11 -15.89 -9.21 4.15
N ARG A 12 -14.93 -8.58 3.46
CA ARG A 12 -14.37 -9.13 2.22
C ARG A 12 -13.58 -10.42 2.45
N VAL A 13 -12.84 -10.51 3.57
CA VAL A 13 -12.14 -11.75 3.95
C VAL A 13 -13.14 -12.85 4.29
N GLU A 14 -14.20 -12.54 5.01
CA GLU A 14 -15.27 -13.50 5.31
C GLU A 14 -15.91 -14.04 4.04
N GLU A 15 -16.25 -13.17 3.07
CA GLU A 15 -16.77 -13.56 1.75
C GLU A 15 -15.83 -14.53 1.00
N PHE A 16 -14.52 -14.24 0.99
CA PHE A 16 -13.53 -15.11 0.34
C PHE A 16 -13.32 -16.44 1.06
N LEU A 17 -13.61 -16.54 2.34
CA LEU A 17 -13.44 -17.76 3.12
C LEU A 17 -14.72 -18.59 3.21
N GLN A 18 -15.82 -18.07 2.71
CA GLN A 18 -17.09 -18.81 2.70
C GLN A 18 -16.92 -20.14 1.97
N ASP A 19 -17.38 -21.20 2.60
CA ASP A 19 -17.30 -22.59 2.09
C ASP A 19 -15.86 -23.13 1.85
N SER A 20 -14.84 -22.43 2.35
CA SER A 20 -13.46 -22.88 2.24
C SER A 20 -13.18 -24.07 3.18
N GLN A 21 -12.71 -25.18 2.63
CA GLN A 21 -12.27 -26.33 3.42
C GLN A 21 -10.99 -26.01 4.22
N LEU A 22 -10.18 -25.06 3.75
CA LEU A 22 -8.92 -24.67 4.41
C LEU A 22 -9.15 -24.02 5.77
N ILE A 23 -10.23 -23.24 5.95
CA ILE A 23 -10.53 -22.56 7.21
C ILE A 23 -10.98 -23.55 8.31
N ASN A 24 -11.56 -24.68 7.91
CA ASN A 24 -12.13 -25.67 8.81
C ASN A 24 -11.13 -26.80 9.18
N GLN A 25 -9.89 -26.71 8.72
CA GLN A 25 -8.86 -27.68 9.08
C GLN A 25 -8.40 -27.53 10.52
N ASP A 26 -8.07 -28.66 11.16
CA ASP A 26 -7.46 -28.64 12.50
C ASP A 26 -6.13 -27.89 12.47
N LYS A 27 -6.03 -26.88 13.30
CA LYS A 27 -4.84 -26.03 13.40
C LYS A 27 -3.93 -26.52 14.52
N GLN A 28 -2.68 -26.76 14.22
CA GLN A 28 -1.66 -27.11 15.21
C GLN A 28 -1.11 -25.89 15.97
N HIS A 29 -1.38 -24.68 15.48
CA HIS A 29 -0.91 -23.44 16.07
C HIS A 29 -2.04 -22.73 16.83
N VAL A 30 -1.71 -22.19 18.01
CA VAL A 30 -2.67 -21.45 18.83
C VAL A 30 -3.16 -20.18 18.11
N GLN A 31 -2.26 -19.50 17.41
CA GLN A 31 -2.57 -18.24 16.70
C GLN A 31 -1.83 -18.16 15.38
N ASP A 32 -2.43 -17.45 14.42
CA ASP A 32 -1.76 -17.06 13.20
C ASP A 32 -0.81 -15.88 13.42
N PRO A 33 0.26 -15.72 12.63
CA PRO A 33 1.08 -14.52 12.63
C PRO A 33 0.24 -13.26 12.32
N TYR A 34 0.71 -12.10 12.76
CA TYR A 34 0.03 -10.83 12.55
C TYR A 34 -0.20 -10.51 11.07
N SER A 35 0.70 -10.95 10.19
CA SER A 35 0.53 -10.75 8.75
C SER A 35 -0.73 -11.39 8.16
N PHE A 36 -1.29 -12.40 8.83
CA PHE A 36 -2.57 -13.01 8.48
C PHE A 36 -3.71 -12.49 9.37
N ARG A 37 -3.60 -12.60 10.68
CA ARG A 37 -4.73 -12.26 11.56
C ARG A 37 -4.99 -10.77 11.70
N CYS A 38 -4.04 -9.89 11.36
CA CYS A 38 -4.21 -8.44 11.40
C CYS A 38 -4.54 -7.82 10.03
N VAL A 39 -4.87 -8.64 9.03
CA VAL A 39 -5.28 -8.17 7.69
C VAL A 39 -6.39 -7.12 7.75
N PRO A 40 -7.50 -7.30 8.51
CA PRO A 40 -8.54 -6.28 8.57
C PRO A 40 -8.05 -4.93 9.12
N GLN A 41 -7.16 -4.94 10.10
CA GLN A 41 -6.63 -3.74 10.73
C GLN A 41 -5.68 -2.99 9.79
N VAL A 42 -4.72 -3.68 9.20
CA VAL A 42 -3.67 -3.07 8.37
C VAL A 42 -4.22 -2.65 7.01
N HIS A 43 -4.85 -3.55 6.28
CA HIS A 43 -5.48 -3.21 4.99
C HIS A 43 -6.61 -2.19 5.15
N GLY A 44 -7.31 -2.24 6.29
CA GLY A 44 -8.36 -1.27 6.62
C GLY A 44 -7.80 0.14 6.76
N ALA A 45 -6.68 0.31 7.47
CA ALA A 45 -6.02 1.60 7.62
C ALA A 45 -5.59 2.17 6.25
N THR A 46 -5.01 1.34 5.37
CA THR A 46 -4.66 1.75 4.00
C THR A 46 -5.89 2.21 3.21
N LYS A 47 -7.02 1.48 3.30
CA LYS A 47 -8.28 1.87 2.62
C LYS A 47 -8.82 3.20 3.12
N ASP A 48 -8.77 3.45 4.43
CA ASP A 48 -9.22 4.72 5.00
C ASP A 48 -8.30 5.87 4.58
N THR A 49 -6.98 5.65 4.50
CA THR A 49 -6.02 6.60 3.94
C THR A 49 -6.31 6.93 2.48
N ILE A 50 -6.52 5.91 1.63
CA ILE A 50 -6.88 6.12 0.23
C ILE A 50 -8.15 6.96 0.11
N LYS A 51 -9.16 6.70 0.95
CA LYS A 51 -10.40 7.50 0.96
C LYS A 51 -10.14 8.97 1.30
N PHE A 52 -9.31 9.24 2.30
CA PHE A 52 -8.93 10.60 2.68
C PHE A 52 -8.20 11.32 1.53
N VAL A 53 -7.19 10.67 0.95
CA VAL A 53 -6.41 11.20 -0.18
C VAL A 53 -7.31 11.47 -1.38
N THR A 54 -8.21 10.54 -1.73
CA THR A 54 -9.16 10.70 -2.83
C THR A 54 -10.00 11.96 -2.65
N ASN A 55 -10.50 12.23 -1.44
CA ASN A 55 -11.31 13.42 -1.18
C ASN A 55 -10.51 14.71 -1.41
N THR A 56 -9.24 14.75 -0.99
CA THR A 56 -8.37 15.92 -1.24
C THR A 56 -8.14 16.11 -2.74
N PHE A 57 -7.80 15.05 -3.47
CA PHE A 57 -7.62 15.15 -4.93
C PHE A 57 -8.89 15.59 -5.66
N LEU A 58 -10.05 15.08 -5.26
CA LEU A 58 -11.32 15.53 -5.84
C LEU A 58 -11.60 17.01 -5.59
N THR A 59 -11.20 17.55 -4.45
CA THR A 59 -11.27 18.98 -4.18
C THR A 59 -10.32 19.74 -5.08
N GLU A 60 -9.05 19.33 -5.16
CA GLU A 60 -8.02 20.02 -5.94
C GLU A 60 -8.34 20.07 -7.45
N ILE A 61 -8.75 18.95 -8.04
CA ILE A 61 -9.07 18.90 -9.49
C ILE A 61 -10.33 19.72 -9.87
N ASN A 62 -11.14 20.11 -8.88
CA ASN A 62 -12.31 20.97 -9.07
C ASN A 62 -12.07 22.40 -8.56
N SER A 63 -10.84 22.74 -8.21
CA SER A 63 -10.46 24.07 -7.68
C SER A 63 -9.75 24.91 -8.74
N VAL A 64 -9.86 26.21 -8.61
CA VAL A 64 -9.03 27.16 -9.35
C VAL A 64 -7.74 27.36 -8.54
N THR A 65 -6.62 26.88 -9.09
CA THR A 65 -5.33 26.82 -8.40
C THR A 65 -4.27 27.68 -9.13
N ASP A 66 -4.55 28.96 -9.31
CA ASP A 66 -3.67 29.86 -10.04
C ASP A 66 -3.44 31.18 -9.30
N ASN A 67 -2.57 32.01 -9.85
CA ASN A 67 -2.29 33.38 -9.42
C ASN A 67 -2.00 34.26 -10.65
N PRO A 68 -2.77 35.35 -10.87
CA PRO A 68 -3.91 35.79 -10.05
C PRO A 68 -5.21 35.03 -10.33
N ASN A 69 -6.14 35.01 -9.38
CA ASN A 69 -7.49 34.54 -9.59
C ASN A 69 -8.39 35.68 -10.13
N ILE A 70 -9.24 35.35 -11.10
CA ILE A 70 -10.13 36.31 -11.79
C ILE A 70 -11.58 36.00 -11.36
N PHE A 71 -12.24 36.99 -10.77
CA PHE A 71 -13.62 36.93 -10.31
C PHE A 71 -14.50 37.81 -11.22
N VAL A 72 -14.97 37.22 -12.33
CA VAL A 72 -15.70 37.93 -13.39
C VAL A 72 -16.94 38.64 -12.86
N GLU A 73 -17.71 37.97 -11.99
CA GLU A 73 -18.95 38.51 -11.42
C GLU A 73 -18.73 39.77 -10.53
N LYS A 74 -17.53 39.89 -9.98
CA LYS A 74 -17.16 41.01 -9.11
C LYS A 74 -16.24 42.03 -9.78
N ASP A 75 -15.87 41.82 -11.02
CA ASP A 75 -14.90 42.62 -11.76
C ASP A 75 -13.60 42.77 -10.97
N GLN A 76 -13.08 41.69 -10.42
CA GLN A 76 -11.90 41.68 -9.57
C GLN A 76 -10.84 40.70 -10.05
N ILE A 77 -9.58 41.13 -9.97
CA ILE A 77 -8.39 40.31 -10.16
C ILE A 77 -7.63 40.34 -8.84
N ILE A 78 -7.47 39.18 -8.20
CA ILE A 78 -6.87 39.09 -6.87
C ILE A 78 -5.64 38.21 -6.94
N SER A 79 -4.49 38.77 -6.57
CA SER A 79 -3.26 37.99 -6.33
C SER A 79 -3.34 37.35 -4.93
N GLY A 80 -2.98 36.06 -4.87
CA GLY A 80 -3.01 35.29 -3.63
C GLY A 80 -2.16 34.01 -3.73
N GLY A 81 -2.29 33.13 -2.76
CA GLY A 81 -1.49 31.90 -2.63
C GLY A 81 -2.22 30.61 -3.04
N ASN A 82 -3.30 30.69 -3.83
CA ASN A 82 -4.14 29.52 -4.12
C ASN A 82 -3.48 28.48 -5.05
N PHE A 83 -2.30 28.79 -5.56
CA PHE A 83 -1.43 27.89 -6.30
C PHE A 83 -0.60 26.96 -5.41
N HIS A 84 -0.53 27.21 -4.10
CA HIS A 84 0.37 26.46 -3.20
C HIS A 84 -0.07 25.02 -3.03
N GLY A 85 0.74 24.07 -3.49
CA GLY A 85 0.42 22.65 -3.55
C GLY A 85 0.56 21.85 -2.24
N GLN A 86 0.61 22.51 -1.08
CA GLN A 86 0.79 21.83 0.21
C GLN A 86 -0.29 20.79 0.53
N PRO A 87 -1.58 20.97 0.19
CA PRO A 87 -2.58 19.94 0.39
C PRO A 87 -2.26 18.64 -0.37
N LEU A 88 -1.74 18.77 -1.60
CA LEU A 88 -1.31 17.62 -2.40
C LEU A 88 -0.03 17.01 -1.86
N ALA A 89 0.96 17.81 -1.45
CA ALA A 89 2.23 17.32 -0.91
C ALA A 89 2.00 16.43 0.32
N LEU A 90 1.21 16.88 1.28
CA LEU A 90 0.89 16.13 2.50
C LEU A 90 0.15 14.83 2.19
N THR A 91 -0.84 14.88 1.28
CA THR A 91 -1.63 13.69 0.96
C THR A 91 -0.85 12.67 0.15
N LEU A 92 0.07 13.08 -0.71
CA LEU A 92 0.97 12.20 -1.46
C LEU A 92 1.96 11.47 -0.53
N ASP A 93 2.54 12.16 0.43
CA ASP A 93 3.38 11.51 1.44
C ASP A 93 2.58 10.54 2.30
N PHE A 94 1.37 10.91 2.72
CA PHE A 94 0.50 10.02 3.50
C PHE A 94 0.12 8.77 2.70
N LEU A 95 -0.17 8.92 1.40
CA LEU A 95 -0.43 7.80 0.51
C LEU A 95 0.81 6.91 0.37
N ALA A 96 1.99 7.49 0.15
CA ALA A 96 3.23 6.73 0.01
C ALA A 96 3.53 5.90 1.27
N ILE A 97 3.32 6.45 2.46
CA ILE A 97 3.47 5.74 3.75
C ILE A 97 2.49 4.57 3.83
N ALA A 98 1.21 4.80 3.55
CA ALA A 98 0.18 3.76 3.62
C ALA A 98 0.40 2.63 2.61
N MET A 99 0.85 2.96 1.40
CA MET A 99 1.17 1.98 0.37
C MET A 99 2.44 1.19 0.71
N ALA A 100 3.48 1.84 1.24
CA ALA A 100 4.69 1.16 1.71
C ALA A 100 4.38 0.15 2.82
N GLU A 101 3.49 0.48 3.76
CA GLU A 101 3.05 -0.44 4.81
C GLU A 101 2.21 -1.60 4.26
N LEU A 102 1.36 -1.36 3.25
CA LEU A 102 0.66 -2.43 2.54
C LEU A 102 1.63 -3.44 1.91
N GLY A 103 2.70 -2.96 1.28
CA GLY A 103 3.76 -3.80 0.74
C GLY A 103 4.52 -4.57 1.82
N ASN A 104 4.73 -3.95 2.96
CA ASN A 104 5.43 -4.55 4.09
C ASN A 104 4.67 -5.77 4.62
N ILE A 105 3.38 -5.66 4.88
CA ILE A 105 2.57 -6.80 5.36
C ILE A 105 2.42 -7.89 4.28
N SER A 106 2.33 -7.53 3.00
CA SER A 106 2.27 -8.46 1.87
C SER A 106 3.55 -9.31 1.79
N GLU A 107 4.72 -8.68 1.86
CA GLU A 107 6.00 -9.39 1.87
C GLU A 107 6.12 -10.32 3.08
N ARG A 108 5.66 -9.93 4.27
CA ARG A 108 5.63 -10.83 5.44
C ARG A 108 4.80 -12.09 5.18
N ARG A 109 3.68 -12.00 4.45
CA ARG A 109 2.91 -13.19 4.06
C ARG A 109 3.66 -14.04 3.04
N THR A 110 4.30 -13.41 2.06
CA THR A 110 5.17 -14.11 1.10
C THR A 110 6.26 -14.89 1.82
N TYR A 111 6.93 -14.27 2.80
CA TYR A 111 7.93 -14.94 3.64
C TYR A 111 7.33 -16.14 4.39
N GLN A 112 6.16 -16.00 5.01
CA GLN A 112 5.50 -17.10 5.72
C GLN A 112 5.18 -18.29 4.80
N LEU A 113 4.79 -18.02 3.55
CA LEU A 113 4.49 -19.06 2.58
C LEU A 113 5.74 -19.88 2.19
N VAL A 114 6.91 -19.26 2.09
CA VAL A 114 8.14 -19.93 1.66
C VAL A 114 9.00 -20.47 2.81
N SER A 115 8.61 -20.23 4.05
CA SER A 115 9.42 -20.52 5.25
C SER A 115 9.45 -22.00 5.67
N GLY A 116 8.68 -22.88 5.01
CA GLY A 116 8.59 -24.29 5.39
C GLY A 116 7.72 -24.56 6.62
N HIS A 117 6.87 -23.64 7.00
CA HIS A 117 5.91 -23.79 8.08
C HIS A 117 4.49 -24.11 7.56
N ARG A 118 3.58 -24.48 8.47
CA ARG A 118 2.14 -24.64 8.19
C ARG A 118 1.85 -25.69 7.12
N HIS A 119 2.57 -26.82 7.16
CA HIS A 119 2.46 -27.94 6.22
C HIS A 119 2.88 -27.62 4.76
N LEU A 120 3.48 -26.44 4.52
CA LEU A 120 4.07 -26.11 3.25
C LEU A 120 5.56 -26.49 3.22
N PRO A 121 6.08 -27.01 2.11
CA PRO A 121 7.51 -27.28 1.99
C PRO A 121 8.31 -25.96 1.90
N PRO A 122 9.55 -25.93 2.44
CA PRO A 122 10.43 -24.76 2.25
C PRO A 122 10.53 -24.39 0.77
N PHE A 123 10.48 -23.09 0.50
CA PHE A 123 10.54 -22.52 -0.85
C PHE A 123 9.47 -23.03 -1.84
N LEU A 124 8.41 -23.68 -1.34
CA LEU A 124 7.31 -24.24 -2.14
C LEU A 124 7.78 -25.15 -3.26
N VAL A 125 8.71 -26.05 -2.94
CA VAL A 125 9.22 -27.08 -3.87
C VAL A 125 9.30 -28.44 -3.20
N SER A 126 9.21 -29.51 -3.99
CA SER A 126 9.21 -30.91 -3.48
C SER A 126 10.57 -31.35 -2.96
N LYS A 127 11.66 -30.73 -3.40
CA LYS A 127 13.05 -31.07 -3.00
C LYS A 127 13.80 -29.79 -2.64
N PRO A 128 13.49 -29.17 -1.47
CA PRO A 128 14.20 -27.98 -1.00
C PRO A 128 15.67 -28.32 -0.71
N GLY A 129 16.57 -27.37 -0.98
CA GLY A 129 18.01 -27.59 -0.90
C GLY A 129 18.63 -28.00 -2.24
N LEU A 130 18.00 -28.89 -2.99
CA LEU A 130 18.34 -29.15 -4.38
C LEU A 130 17.79 -28.04 -5.30
N ASN A 131 16.58 -27.59 -5.00
CA ASN A 131 15.89 -26.53 -5.74
C ASN A 131 15.65 -25.33 -4.83
N SER A 132 15.91 -24.13 -5.33
CA SER A 132 15.67 -22.87 -4.61
C SER A 132 14.21 -22.40 -4.67
N GLY A 133 13.42 -22.90 -5.63
CA GLY A 133 11.99 -22.59 -5.77
C GLY A 133 11.68 -21.11 -5.70
N PHE A 134 10.76 -20.75 -4.81
CA PHE A 134 10.28 -19.39 -4.61
C PHE A 134 11.17 -18.52 -3.70
N MET A 135 12.41 -18.93 -3.42
CA MET A 135 13.35 -18.11 -2.65
C MET A 135 13.60 -16.75 -3.31
N ILE A 136 13.89 -16.71 -4.61
CA ILE A 136 14.22 -15.48 -5.32
C ILE A 136 13.03 -14.52 -5.46
N PRO A 137 11.78 -14.96 -5.77
CA PRO A 137 10.62 -14.09 -5.66
C PRO A 137 10.47 -13.40 -4.29
N GLN A 138 10.69 -14.12 -3.19
CA GLN A 138 10.67 -13.52 -1.86
C GLN A 138 11.79 -12.51 -1.66
N TYR A 139 13.02 -12.78 -2.10
CA TYR A 139 14.12 -11.81 -2.08
C TYR A 139 13.78 -10.55 -2.86
N THR A 140 13.14 -10.69 -4.02
CA THR A 140 12.70 -9.55 -4.83
C THR A 140 11.68 -8.70 -4.08
N ALA A 141 10.65 -9.31 -3.49
CA ALA A 141 9.67 -8.59 -2.69
C ALA A 141 10.31 -7.88 -1.50
N ALA A 142 11.23 -8.53 -0.77
CA ALA A 142 11.96 -7.94 0.35
C ALA A 142 12.83 -6.74 -0.07
N SER A 143 13.50 -6.83 -1.22
CA SER A 143 14.30 -5.74 -1.78
C SER A 143 13.43 -4.53 -2.11
N ILE A 144 12.29 -4.75 -2.76
CA ILE A 144 11.33 -3.68 -3.13
C ILE A 144 10.75 -3.02 -1.87
N VAL A 145 10.39 -3.80 -0.85
CA VAL A 145 9.93 -3.26 0.45
C VAL A 145 11.01 -2.40 1.11
N SER A 146 12.27 -2.83 1.07
CA SER A 146 13.39 -2.02 1.58
C SER A 146 13.52 -0.69 0.84
N GLN A 147 13.37 -0.69 -0.48
CA GLN A 147 13.40 0.51 -1.31
C GLN A 147 12.23 1.45 -1.00
N ASN A 148 11.02 0.90 -0.81
CA ASN A 148 9.84 1.69 -0.46
C ASN A 148 9.99 2.47 0.84
N LYS A 149 10.73 1.96 1.83
CA LYS A 149 11.02 2.70 3.07
C LYS A 149 11.73 4.03 2.82
N GLN A 150 12.61 4.08 1.81
CA GLN A 150 13.30 5.31 1.41
C GLN A 150 12.34 6.26 0.68
N TYR A 151 11.53 5.74 -0.23
CA TYR A 151 10.55 6.56 -0.96
C TYR A 151 9.41 7.08 -0.08
N ALA A 152 9.06 6.40 1.00
CA ALA A 152 8.05 6.84 1.95
C ALA A 152 8.55 7.92 2.95
N THR A 153 9.80 8.36 2.84
CA THR A 153 10.29 9.53 3.58
C THR A 153 9.56 10.78 3.12
N PRO A 154 8.94 11.58 4.02
CA PRO A 154 8.14 12.72 3.62
C PRO A 154 8.93 13.79 2.85
N SER A 155 8.35 14.29 1.76
CA SER A 155 8.84 15.46 1.01
C SER A 155 8.14 16.76 1.44
N SER A 156 6.92 16.65 1.97
CA SER A 156 6.08 17.78 2.35
C SER A 156 6.60 18.55 3.56
N VAL A 157 7.59 18.04 4.26
CA VAL A 157 8.26 18.71 5.39
C VAL A 157 9.46 19.53 4.95
N ASP A 158 9.85 19.44 3.68
CA ASP A 158 10.95 20.16 3.08
C ASP A 158 10.47 21.41 2.35
N SER A 159 11.32 22.38 2.22
CA SER A 159 11.10 23.60 1.47
C SER A 159 12.41 24.18 0.96
N ILE A 160 12.34 25.00 -0.07
CA ILE A 160 13.47 25.76 -0.61
C ILE A 160 13.06 27.23 -0.75
N GLU A 161 14.03 28.10 -0.76
CA GLU A 161 13.88 29.49 -1.14
C GLU A 161 14.15 29.66 -2.64
N SER A 162 13.30 30.40 -3.34
CA SER A 162 13.41 30.64 -4.77
C SER A 162 12.98 32.07 -5.14
N SER A 163 13.14 32.43 -6.42
CA SER A 163 12.68 33.72 -6.98
C SER A 163 13.16 34.93 -6.17
N ASN A 164 14.45 34.93 -5.77
CA ASN A 164 15.08 35.99 -4.98
C ASN A 164 14.35 36.30 -3.65
N GLY A 165 13.92 35.26 -2.96
CA GLY A 165 13.23 35.31 -1.68
C GLY A 165 11.72 35.58 -1.76
N GLN A 166 11.17 35.76 -2.93
CA GLN A 166 9.72 35.92 -3.11
C GLN A 166 8.96 34.61 -2.86
N GLU A 167 9.57 33.47 -3.23
CA GLU A 167 9.06 32.13 -3.00
C GLU A 167 9.88 31.47 -1.89
N ASP A 168 9.73 31.98 -0.67
CA ASP A 168 10.53 31.57 0.50
C ASP A 168 10.03 30.27 1.17
N HIS A 169 8.85 29.80 0.75
CA HIS A 169 8.26 28.55 1.22
C HIS A 169 7.46 27.86 0.10
N VAL A 170 7.94 26.70 -0.33
CA VAL A 170 7.32 25.88 -1.39
C VAL A 170 6.92 24.49 -0.86
N SER A 171 6.00 23.84 -1.54
CA SER A 171 5.38 22.59 -1.05
C SER A 171 6.21 21.31 -1.26
N MET A 172 7.19 21.31 -2.15
CA MET A 172 7.94 20.13 -2.63
C MET A 172 7.03 18.97 -3.08
N GLY A 173 5.80 19.28 -3.49
CA GLY A 173 4.78 18.29 -3.88
C GLY A 173 5.16 17.47 -5.11
N ALA A 174 5.92 18.02 -6.05
CA ALA A 174 6.43 17.29 -7.21
C ALA A 174 7.36 16.12 -6.80
N ASN A 175 8.21 16.34 -5.79
CA ASN A 175 9.05 15.29 -5.22
C ASN A 175 8.21 14.23 -4.50
N GLY A 176 7.19 14.64 -3.75
CA GLY A 176 6.21 13.75 -3.13
C GLY A 176 5.50 12.88 -4.18
N ALA A 177 5.03 13.49 -5.26
CA ALA A 177 4.32 12.80 -6.35
C ALA A 177 5.19 11.74 -7.04
N THR A 178 6.43 12.08 -7.39
CA THR A 178 7.34 11.15 -8.07
C THR A 178 7.74 9.98 -7.19
N LYS A 179 7.95 10.20 -5.88
CA LYS A 179 8.22 9.13 -4.92
C LYS A 179 6.99 8.26 -4.68
N CYS A 180 5.82 8.87 -4.48
CA CYS A 180 4.57 8.16 -4.29
C CYS A 180 4.26 7.23 -5.48
N LYS A 181 4.43 7.72 -6.71
CA LYS A 181 4.26 6.89 -7.91
C LYS A 181 5.15 5.66 -7.89
N LYS A 182 6.43 5.81 -7.55
CA LYS A 182 7.36 4.66 -7.45
C LYS A 182 6.92 3.65 -6.40
N VAL A 183 6.42 4.11 -5.25
CA VAL A 183 5.87 3.22 -4.22
C VAL A 183 4.66 2.47 -4.75
N VAL A 184 3.72 3.12 -5.44
CA VAL A 184 2.54 2.47 -6.03
C VAL A 184 2.94 1.40 -7.04
N ASP A 185 3.83 1.72 -7.99
CA ASP A 185 4.33 0.76 -8.99
C ASP A 185 5.00 -0.46 -8.30
N ASN A 186 5.77 -0.21 -7.26
CA ASN A 186 6.42 -1.25 -6.46
C ASN A 186 5.40 -2.14 -5.73
N ILE A 187 4.30 -1.58 -5.23
CA ILE A 187 3.25 -2.36 -4.55
C ILE A 187 2.57 -3.33 -5.50
N GLU A 188 2.30 -2.95 -6.73
CA GLU A 188 1.75 -3.86 -7.75
C GLU A 188 2.65 -5.09 -7.92
N THR A 189 3.96 -4.89 -7.99
CA THR A 189 4.93 -5.98 -8.09
C THR A 189 4.94 -6.87 -6.84
N ILE A 190 4.92 -6.29 -5.64
CA ILE A 190 4.91 -7.05 -4.38
C ILE A 190 3.64 -7.90 -4.28
N LEU A 191 2.47 -7.33 -4.59
CA LEU A 191 1.20 -8.04 -4.56
C LEU A 191 1.13 -9.16 -5.61
N ALA A 192 1.70 -8.95 -6.80
CA ALA A 192 1.81 -9.97 -7.82
C ALA A 192 2.68 -11.15 -7.34
N ILE A 193 3.81 -10.86 -6.67
CA ILE A 193 4.68 -11.89 -6.09
C ILE A 193 3.93 -12.66 -4.99
N GLU A 194 3.19 -11.98 -4.11
CA GLU A 194 2.38 -12.65 -3.08
C GLU A 194 1.35 -13.58 -3.70
N LEU A 195 0.58 -13.09 -4.69
CA LEU A 195 -0.44 -13.88 -5.36
C LEU A 195 0.16 -15.10 -6.06
N PHE A 196 1.27 -14.94 -6.77
CA PHE A 196 1.98 -16.01 -7.43
C PHE A 196 2.51 -17.05 -6.43
N THR A 197 3.10 -16.58 -5.32
CA THR A 197 3.59 -17.46 -4.25
C THR A 197 2.45 -18.21 -3.56
N ALA A 198 1.32 -17.55 -3.29
CA ALA A 198 0.15 -18.18 -2.70
C ALA A 198 -0.47 -19.23 -3.63
N SER A 199 -0.54 -18.95 -4.92
CA SER A 199 -1.01 -19.89 -5.95
C SER A 199 -0.15 -21.17 -5.98
N GLN A 200 1.17 -21.04 -5.91
CA GLN A 200 2.08 -22.18 -5.78
C GLN A 200 1.85 -22.94 -4.46
N GLY A 201 1.64 -22.22 -3.35
CA GLY A 201 1.34 -22.83 -2.06
C GLY A 201 0.10 -23.74 -2.09
N LEU A 202 -0.95 -23.31 -2.79
CA LEU A 202 -2.18 -24.08 -2.95
C LEU A 202 -1.94 -25.43 -3.65
N SER A 203 -0.95 -25.53 -4.54
CA SER A 203 -0.63 -26.78 -5.24
C SER A 203 -0.14 -27.91 -4.31
N PHE A 204 0.32 -27.57 -3.11
CA PHE A 204 0.73 -28.53 -2.07
C PHE A 204 -0.41 -28.88 -1.10
N GLY A 205 -1.52 -28.19 -1.17
CA GLY A 205 -2.70 -28.43 -0.34
C GLY A 205 -3.50 -29.64 -0.82
N LYS A 206 -4.07 -30.41 0.12
CA LYS A 206 -5.02 -31.49 -0.18
C LYS A 206 -6.47 -31.00 -0.19
N ALA A 207 -6.73 -29.81 0.29
CA ALA A 207 -8.07 -29.22 0.40
C ALA A 207 -8.29 -28.21 -0.72
N THR A 208 -9.54 -28.12 -1.17
CA THR A 208 -9.94 -27.07 -2.12
C THR A 208 -10.05 -25.71 -1.42
N SER A 209 -9.59 -24.69 -2.09
CA SER A 209 -9.88 -23.29 -1.71
C SER A 209 -11.36 -22.98 -1.94
N SER A 210 -11.83 -21.84 -1.42
CA SER A 210 -13.13 -21.28 -1.80
C SER A 210 -13.23 -21.12 -3.33
N PRO A 211 -14.44 -21.20 -3.91
CA PRO A 211 -14.65 -21.00 -5.34
C PRO A 211 -14.37 -19.58 -5.84
N PHE A 212 -14.03 -18.63 -4.95
CA PHE A 212 -13.72 -17.23 -5.29
C PHE A 212 -12.24 -16.90 -5.09
#